data_0b69d8ed81b1c8fe3464c81055166053
#
_entry.id   0b69d8ed81b1c8fe3464c81055166053
#
_cell.length_a   1.000
_cell.length_b   1.000
_cell.length_c   1.000
_cell.angle_alpha   90.00
_cell.angle_beta   90.00
_cell.angle_gamma   90.00
#
_symmetry.space_group_name_H-M   'P 1'
#
loop_
_entity.id
_entity.type
_entity.pdbx_description
1 polymer ?
#
loop_
_entity_poly.entity_id
_entity_poly.type
_entity_poly.pdbx_seq_one_letter_code
_entity_poly.pdbx_strand_id
1 'polypeptide(L)'
;MDKAAKQTRGNRTITIDFQNEATYFQLLGDGKAFIEFVVAFLLSLGVQLTHKASCRGGGCLTRHSHYLRLRLGGLTIWRVQCTTCKAVCTVLPHCVLRYRQMRPEVARDALLATYGGLSLELCAVLYHLSPLALYRLVCALGHQSLVTVLTRCGLPLPVYFLADEQHSRCLAAKVSLPTIVSGRVLWHLGYTEEASAVAFTQSYRVFQQAALQQEPTYRVRGILTAGFDSTTSSMRTLFPGARLGNCLRHALNKLPKKLTAIASPVRKALRSQFHTLLSRARQRKSLRVFAFGQRLRHFADHVTHTAGAANGERVRRWFQDKKAGWYAVLEDPHMPVTSTLLDQAHNAIERKLFAMKGLTTPAAANRRFSPGWRTCITWYRISVGPSTLASVAWKWKAGAYPHETGCSTCKSLPQAAFDERLTRSTT
;
A
#
# COMPACT_ATOMS: atom_id res chain seq x y z
N MET A 1 10.10 -39.61 -17.18
CA MET A 1 9.25 -39.00 -18.27
C MET A 1 9.04 -37.55 -17.86
N ASP A 2 9.87 -36.68 -18.44
CA ASP A 2 9.89 -35.23 -18.14
C ASP A 2 8.60 -34.59 -18.63
N LYS A 3 7.83 -34.01 -17.71
CA LYS A 3 6.76 -33.08 -18.07
C LYS A 3 7.42 -31.81 -18.61
N ALA A 4 7.58 -31.74 -19.94
CA ALA A 4 8.02 -30.55 -20.62
C ALA A 4 7.29 -29.34 -20.05
N ALA A 5 8.07 -28.36 -19.60
CA ALA A 5 7.60 -27.10 -19.08
C ALA A 5 6.55 -26.53 -20.05
N LYS A 6 5.32 -26.40 -19.60
CA LYS A 6 4.27 -25.69 -20.33
C LYS A 6 4.80 -24.26 -20.54
N GLN A 7 5.32 -24.00 -21.74
CA GLN A 7 5.66 -22.66 -22.16
C GLN A 7 4.48 -21.75 -21.80
N THR A 8 4.72 -20.80 -20.91
CA THR A 8 3.77 -19.77 -20.56
C THR A 8 3.30 -19.13 -21.85
N ARG A 9 2.07 -19.40 -22.25
CA ARG A 9 1.44 -18.77 -23.41
C ARG A 9 1.50 -17.29 -23.18
N GLY A 10 2.35 -16.58 -23.90
CA GLY A 10 2.53 -15.14 -23.81
C GLY A 10 1.17 -14.44 -23.85
N ASN A 11 1.09 -13.34 -23.14
CA ASN A 11 -0.12 -12.57 -22.94
C ASN A 11 -0.66 -12.06 -24.29
N ARG A 12 -1.66 -12.74 -24.85
CA ARG A 12 -2.24 -12.46 -26.16
C ARG A 12 -3.34 -11.41 -26.13
N THR A 13 -3.32 -10.53 -25.15
CA THR A 13 -4.29 -9.44 -25.05
C THR A 13 -3.55 -8.15 -24.76
N ILE A 14 -3.74 -7.15 -25.60
CA ILE A 14 -3.22 -5.79 -25.44
C ILE A 14 -4.37 -4.85 -25.13
N THR A 15 -4.14 -3.91 -24.20
CA THR A 15 -5.08 -2.82 -23.96
C THR A 15 -4.50 -1.57 -24.59
N ILE A 16 -5.27 -0.92 -25.45
CA ILE A 16 -4.87 0.25 -26.20
C ILE A 16 -5.69 1.46 -25.74
N ASP A 17 -5.05 2.58 -25.55
CA ASP A 17 -5.72 3.86 -25.31
C ASP A 17 -6.12 4.47 -26.65
N PHE A 18 -7.41 4.45 -26.95
CA PHE A 18 -8.01 5.08 -28.13
C PHE A 18 -8.46 6.53 -27.85
N GLN A 19 -7.93 7.16 -26.79
CA GLN A 19 -8.32 8.48 -26.31
C GLN A 19 -9.75 8.52 -25.76
N ASN A 20 -10.74 8.06 -26.51
CA ASN A 20 -12.15 7.93 -26.07
C ASN A 20 -12.86 6.79 -26.82
N GLU A 21 -14.09 6.46 -26.38
CA GLU A 21 -14.90 5.41 -27.01
C GLU A 21 -15.32 5.76 -28.44
N ALA A 22 -15.59 7.04 -28.72
CA ALA A 22 -16.02 7.46 -30.08
C ALA A 22 -14.92 7.20 -31.10
N THR A 23 -13.67 7.51 -30.79
CA THR A 23 -12.50 7.18 -31.64
C THR A 23 -12.38 5.68 -31.87
N TYR A 24 -12.61 4.85 -30.83
CA TYR A 24 -12.61 3.41 -30.99
C TYR A 24 -13.70 2.95 -31.95
N PHE A 25 -14.94 3.43 -31.81
CA PHE A 25 -16.05 3.09 -32.69
C PHE A 25 -15.82 3.54 -34.13
N GLN A 26 -15.25 4.74 -34.31
CA GLN A 26 -14.91 5.24 -35.64
C GLN A 26 -13.89 4.33 -36.33
N LEU A 27 -12.83 3.94 -35.64
CA LEU A 27 -11.81 3.01 -36.17
C LEU A 27 -12.34 1.60 -36.41
N LEU A 28 -13.39 1.16 -35.72
CA LEU A 28 -14.02 -0.13 -35.99
C LEU A 28 -14.63 -0.19 -37.39
N GLY A 29 -15.09 0.93 -37.94
CA GLY A 29 -15.63 1.04 -39.29
C GLY A 29 -14.57 0.91 -40.39
N ASP A 30 -13.34 1.34 -40.11
CA ASP A 30 -12.22 1.28 -41.05
C ASP A 30 -11.13 0.30 -40.58
N GLY A 31 -11.10 -0.86 -41.21
CA GLY A 31 -10.17 -1.93 -40.86
C GLY A 31 -8.71 -1.60 -41.09
N LYS A 32 -8.40 -0.76 -42.07
CA LYS A 32 -7.04 -0.35 -42.39
C LYS A 32 -6.55 0.66 -41.34
N ALA A 33 -7.33 1.72 -41.11
CA ALA A 33 -7.04 2.72 -40.10
C ALA A 33 -6.93 2.10 -38.66
N PHE A 34 -7.78 1.11 -38.35
CA PHE A 34 -7.67 0.38 -37.08
C PHE A 34 -6.32 -0.31 -36.92
N ILE A 35 -5.85 -1.03 -37.94
CA ILE A 35 -4.57 -1.74 -37.92
C ILE A 35 -3.41 -0.76 -37.84
N GLU A 36 -3.43 0.32 -38.62
CA GLU A 36 -2.40 1.36 -38.60
C GLU A 36 -2.30 1.99 -37.20
N PHE A 37 -3.43 2.31 -36.59
CA PHE A 37 -3.47 2.82 -35.22
C PHE A 37 -2.87 1.85 -34.21
N VAL A 38 -3.23 0.56 -34.28
CA VAL A 38 -2.70 -0.47 -33.39
C VAL A 38 -1.18 -0.60 -33.55
N VAL A 39 -0.68 -0.60 -34.79
CA VAL A 39 0.76 -0.70 -35.08
C VAL A 39 1.50 0.52 -34.55
N ALA A 40 1.02 1.73 -34.84
CA ALA A 40 1.62 2.96 -34.37
C ALA A 40 1.69 3.02 -32.83
N PHE A 41 0.60 2.61 -32.15
CA PHE A 41 0.55 2.55 -30.70
C PHE A 41 1.59 1.55 -30.11
N LEU A 42 1.74 0.38 -30.72
CA LEU A 42 2.72 -0.61 -30.27
C LEU A 42 4.16 -0.14 -30.46
N LEU A 43 4.44 0.53 -31.58
CA LEU A 43 5.74 1.12 -31.86
C LEU A 43 6.08 2.22 -30.88
N SER A 44 5.11 3.08 -30.54
CA SER A 44 5.32 4.19 -29.58
C SER A 44 5.66 3.69 -28.16
N LEU A 45 5.22 2.48 -27.80
CA LEU A 45 5.51 1.87 -26.50
C LEU A 45 6.77 0.99 -26.51
N GLY A 46 7.44 0.82 -27.63
CA GLY A 46 8.54 -0.14 -27.77
C GLY A 46 8.12 -1.59 -27.50
N VAL A 47 6.81 -1.87 -27.52
CA VAL A 47 6.26 -3.19 -27.23
C VAL A 47 6.26 -4.02 -28.50
N GLN A 48 7.10 -5.03 -28.55
CA GLN A 48 6.93 -6.08 -29.54
C GLN A 48 5.72 -6.93 -29.14
N LEU A 49 4.78 -7.10 -30.08
CA LEU A 49 3.76 -8.12 -29.92
C LEU A 49 4.42 -9.45 -29.59
N THR A 50 3.87 -10.18 -28.64
CA THR A 50 4.33 -11.54 -28.32
C THR A 50 4.08 -12.44 -29.51
N HIS A 51 4.97 -12.38 -30.48
CA HIS A 51 5.06 -13.32 -31.58
C HIS A 51 5.51 -14.70 -31.07
N LYS A 52 5.32 -15.72 -31.85
CA LYS A 52 6.03 -16.97 -31.55
C LYS A 52 7.53 -16.70 -31.55
N ALA A 53 8.29 -17.43 -30.73
CA ALA A 53 9.73 -17.23 -30.60
C ALA A 53 10.49 -17.29 -31.94
N SER A 54 9.93 -18.00 -32.94
CA SER A 54 10.43 -18.10 -34.31
C SER A 54 10.12 -16.89 -35.21
N CYS A 55 9.28 -15.96 -34.76
CA CYS A 55 8.92 -14.80 -35.57
C CYS A 55 9.93 -13.68 -35.37
N ARG A 56 10.75 -13.39 -36.37
CA ARG A 56 11.78 -12.34 -36.36
C ARG A 56 11.24 -10.90 -36.48
N GLY A 57 10.05 -10.65 -36.03
CA GLY A 57 9.50 -9.29 -35.86
C GLY A 57 8.84 -8.71 -37.09
N GLY A 58 8.11 -7.61 -36.89
CA GLY A 58 7.66 -6.72 -37.95
C GLY A 58 6.59 -7.26 -38.92
N GLY A 59 6.08 -8.46 -38.69
CA GLY A 59 5.03 -9.00 -39.55
C GLY A 59 3.82 -8.09 -39.57
N CYS A 60 3.29 -7.82 -40.76
CA CYS A 60 2.07 -7.05 -40.92
C CYS A 60 0.96 -7.67 -40.06
N LEU A 61 0.26 -6.86 -39.31
CA LEU A 61 -0.95 -7.27 -38.62
C LEU A 61 -2.12 -7.20 -39.57
N THR A 62 -3.02 -8.16 -39.43
CA THR A 62 -4.29 -8.18 -40.17
C THR A 62 -5.43 -8.38 -39.15
N ARG A 63 -6.62 -7.91 -39.51
CA ARG A 63 -7.84 -8.27 -38.80
C ARG A 63 -8.08 -9.80 -38.93
N HIS A 64 -8.29 -10.45 -37.78
CA HIS A 64 -8.53 -11.89 -37.77
C HIS A 64 -10.00 -12.21 -37.52
N SER A 65 -10.55 -11.74 -36.41
CA SER A 65 -11.91 -12.01 -35.97
C SER A 65 -12.36 -10.98 -34.95
N HIS A 66 -13.63 -11.00 -34.62
CA HIS A 66 -14.16 -10.17 -33.52
C HIS A 66 -15.12 -11.00 -32.65
N TYR A 67 -15.45 -10.47 -31.50
CA TYR A 67 -16.51 -10.97 -30.63
C TYR A 67 -17.20 -9.82 -29.91
N LEU A 68 -18.44 -10.04 -29.51
CA LEU A 68 -19.24 -9.05 -28.81
C LEU A 68 -19.13 -9.24 -27.29
N ARG A 69 -19.00 -8.16 -26.57
CA ARG A 69 -19.19 -8.12 -25.11
C ARG A 69 -20.58 -7.61 -24.80
N LEU A 70 -21.55 -8.54 -24.73
CA LEU A 70 -22.97 -8.23 -24.61
C LEU A 70 -23.29 -7.36 -23.37
N ARG A 71 -22.67 -7.64 -22.24
CA ARG A 71 -22.85 -6.85 -20.99
C ARG A 71 -22.28 -5.45 -21.04
N LEU A 72 -21.56 -5.11 -22.09
CA LEU A 72 -21.04 -3.75 -22.35
C LEU A 72 -21.77 -3.08 -23.53
N GLY A 73 -23.05 -3.40 -23.71
CA GLY A 73 -23.86 -2.84 -24.79
C GLY A 73 -23.53 -3.41 -26.17
N GLY A 74 -23.04 -4.64 -26.23
CA GLY A 74 -22.66 -5.26 -27.50
C GLY A 74 -21.34 -4.75 -28.07
N LEU A 75 -20.44 -4.24 -27.21
CA LEU A 75 -19.16 -3.70 -27.64
C LEU A 75 -18.36 -4.76 -28.44
N THR A 76 -18.04 -4.44 -29.69
CA THR A 76 -17.23 -5.27 -30.58
C THR A 76 -15.76 -5.22 -30.18
N ILE A 77 -15.14 -6.36 -29.97
CA ILE A 77 -13.71 -6.50 -29.65
C ILE A 77 -13.01 -7.22 -30.79
N TRP A 78 -12.04 -6.55 -31.40
CA TRP A 78 -11.28 -7.12 -32.51
C TRP A 78 -10.08 -7.94 -32.04
N ARG A 79 -9.80 -8.97 -32.83
CA ARG A 79 -8.54 -9.73 -32.76
C ARG A 79 -7.73 -9.44 -34.00
N VAL A 80 -6.45 -9.24 -33.80
CA VAL A 80 -5.47 -9.05 -34.88
C VAL A 80 -4.56 -10.27 -34.96
N GLN A 81 -4.08 -10.59 -36.14
CA GLN A 81 -3.20 -11.73 -36.40
C GLN A 81 -1.93 -11.25 -37.09
N CYS A 82 -0.79 -11.79 -36.66
CA CYS A 82 0.45 -11.65 -37.42
C CYS A 82 0.41 -12.50 -38.66
N THR A 83 0.67 -11.91 -39.84
CA THR A 83 0.66 -12.62 -41.11
C THR A 83 1.75 -13.70 -41.22
N THR A 84 2.91 -13.46 -40.54
CA THR A 84 4.06 -14.36 -40.55
C THR A 84 3.89 -15.55 -39.61
N CYS A 85 3.71 -15.33 -38.33
CA CYS A 85 3.70 -16.42 -37.33
C CYS A 85 2.28 -16.89 -36.96
N LYS A 86 1.25 -16.28 -37.53
CA LYS A 86 -0.17 -16.59 -37.30
C LYS A 86 -0.59 -16.44 -35.82
N ALA A 87 0.21 -15.74 -35.00
CA ALA A 87 -0.16 -15.45 -33.63
C ALA A 87 -1.34 -14.46 -33.61
N VAL A 88 -2.37 -14.79 -32.82
CA VAL A 88 -3.57 -13.96 -32.67
C VAL A 88 -3.50 -13.20 -31.35
N CYS A 89 -3.80 -11.89 -31.39
CA CYS A 89 -3.84 -11.02 -30.25
C CYS A 89 -5.21 -10.32 -30.17
N THR A 90 -5.76 -10.23 -28.95
CA THR A 90 -6.99 -9.46 -28.71
C THR A 90 -6.63 -8.01 -28.42
N VAL A 91 -7.27 -7.08 -29.10
CA VAL A 91 -7.13 -5.64 -28.88
C VAL A 91 -8.30 -5.16 -28.03
N LEU A 92 -8.01 -4.76 -26.80
CA LEU A 92 -9.01 -4.20 -25.89
C LEU A 92 -8.89 -2.68 -25.85
N PRO A 93 -9.97 -1.92 -25.99
CA PRO A 93 -9.95 -0.51 -25.70
C PRO A 93 -9.81 -0.28 -24.18
N HIS A 94 -9.23 0.83 -23.80
CA HIS A 94 -9.00 1.19 -22.40
C HIS A 94 -10.28 1.25 -21.54
N CYS A 95 -11.43 1.49 -22.18
CA CYS A 95 -12.74 1.50 -21.52
C CYS A 95 -13.26 0.10 -21.14
N VAL A 96 -12.45 -0.95 -21.33
CA VAL A 96 -12.82 -2.34 -21.03
C VAL A 96 -11.79 -2.99 -20.13
N LEU A 97 -12.24 -3.55 -19.02
CA LEU A 97 -11.36 -4.31 -18.15
C LEU A 97 -11.02 -5.69 -18.77
N ARG A 98 -9.72 -6.01 -18.71
CA ARG A 98 -9.23 -7.30 -19.18
C ARG A 98 -9.86 -8.45 -18.41
N TYR A 99 -10.34 -9.45 -19.12
CA TYR A 99 -11.02 -10.63 -18.55
C TYR A 99 -12.29 -10.34 -17.74
N ARG A 100 -12.85 -9.10 -17.85
CA ARG A 100 -14.08 -8.71 -17.16
C ARG A 100 -15.12 -8.19 -18.15
N GLN A 101 -16.38 -8.45 -17.82
CA GLN A 101 -17.51 -7.90 -18.58
C GLN A 101 -18.12 -6.72 -17.83
N MET A 102 -17.27 -5.77 -17.41
CA MET A 102 -17.69 -4.56 -16.72
C MET A 102 -16.80 -3.39 -17.14
N ARG A 103 -17.34 -2.20 -17.05
CA ARG A 103 -16.59 -0.96 -17.28
C ARG A 103 -15.69 -0.64 -16.10
N PRO A 104 -14.53 0.01 -16.31
CA PRO A 104 -13.63 0.41 -15.23
C PRO A 104 -14.31 1.29 -14.18
N GLU A 105 -15.21 2.18 -14.60
CA GLU A 105 -15.95 3.08 -13.72
C GLU A 105 -16.84 2.29 -12.76
N VAL A 106 -17.60 1.32 -13.26
CA VAL A 106 -18.45 0.45 -12.44
C VAL A 106 -17.60 -0.35 -11.46
N ALA A 107 -16.47 -0.88 -11.91
CA ALA A 107 -15.54 -1.60 -11.04
C ALA A 107 -14.99 -0.70 -9.94
N ARG A 108 -14.59 0.54 -10.28
CA ARG A 108 -14.10 1.55 -9.33
C ARG A 108 -15.16 1.85 -8.28
N ASP A 109 -16.37 2.20 -8.70
CA ASP A 109 -17.43 2.65 -7.80
C ASP A 109 -17.91 1.51 -6.89
N ALA A 110 -18.03 0.27 -7.41
CA ALA A 110 -18.32 -0.90 -6.60
C ALA A 110 -17.23 -1.21 -5.57
N LEU A 111 -15.95 -1.03 -5.93
CA LEU A 111 -14.83 -1.17 -5.01
C LEU A 111 -14.87 -0.08 -3.93
N LEU A 112 -15.09 1.17 -4.30
CA LEU A 112 -15.20 2.28 -3.35
C LEU A 112 -16.33 2.07 -2.35
N ALA A 113 -17.49 1.63 -2.82
CA ALA A 113 -18.64 1.31 -1.96
C ALA A 113 -18.32 0.15 -0.99
N THR A 114 -17.67 -0.91 -1.48
CA THR A 114 -17.20 -2.02 -0.64
C THR A 114 -16.21 -1.53 0.41
N TYR A 115 -15.29 -0.64 0.04
CA TYR A 115 -14.33 -0.04 0.96
C TYR A 115 -14.98 0.96 1.92
N GLY A 116 -16.05 1.61 1.50
CA GLY A 116 -16.90 2.45 2.34
C GLY A 116 -17.63 1.68 3.44
N GLY A 117 -17.68 0.34 3.34
CA GLY A 117 -18.28 -0.55 4.35
C GLY A 117 -19.54 -1.26 3.91
N LEU A 118 -20.01 -1.07 2.66
CA LEU A 118 -21.11 -1.84 2.13
C LEU A 118 -20.71 -3.31 1.95
N SER A 119 -21.65 -4.22 2.18
CA SER A 119 -21.39 -5.65 1.95
C SER A 119 -21.19 -5.94 0.46
N LEU A 120 -20.48 -7.05 0.16
CA LEU A 120 -20.27 -7.45 -1.25
C LEU A 120 -21.59 -7.73 -1.96
N GLU A 121 -22.57 -8.28 -1.24
CA GLU A 121 -23.90 -8.59 -1.75
C GLU A 121 -24.64 -7.31 -2.12
N LEU A 122 -24.65 -6.32 -1.23
CA LEU A 122 -25.32 -5.04 -1.48
C LEU A 122 -24.62 -4.28 -2.64
N CYS A 123 -23.30 -4.24 -2.67
CA CYS A 123 -22.55 -3.65 -3.79
C CYS A 123 -22.86 -4.39 -5.10
N ALA A 124 -22.97 -5.71 -5.07
CA ALA A 124 -23.29 -6.49 -6.26
C ALA A 124 -24.68 -6.13 -6.82
N VAL A 125 -25.66 -5.95 -5.95
CA VAL A 125 -27.01 -5.49 -6.35
C VAL A 125 -26.95 -4.08 -6.93
N LEU A 126 -26.34 -3.12 -6.22
CA LEU A 126 -26.30 -1.71 -6.61
C LEU A 126 -25.58 -1.48 -7.96
N TYR A 127 -24.55 -2.28 -8.25
CA TYR A 127 -23.75 -2.13 -9.47
C TYR A 127 -24.02 -3.20 -10.52
N HIS A 128 -25.10 -3.98 -10.36
CA HIS A 128 -25.49 -5.06 -11.27
C HIS A 128 -24.38 -6.07 -11.56
N LEU A 129 -23.61 -6.41 -10.53
CA LEU A 129 -22.53 -7.39 -10.57
C LEU A 129 -22.93 -8.67 -9.84
N SER A 130 -22.28 -9.78 -10.12
CA SER A 130 -22.38 -10.92 -9.21
C SER A 130 -21.45 -10.71 -8.01
N PRO A 131 -21.83 -11.14 -6.78
CA PRO A 131 -20.96 -11.06 -5.61
C PRO A 131 -19.60 -11.74 -5.84
N LEU A 132 -19.60 -12.86 -6.59
CA LEU A 132 -18.37 -13.58 -6.95
C LEU A 132 -17.50 -12.77 -7.91
N ALA A 133 -18.08 -12.03 -8.86
CA ALA A 133 -17.31 -11.18 -9.77
C ALA A 133 -16.63 -10.03 -9.00
N LEU A 134 -17.37 -9.41 -8.07
CA LEU A 134 -16.85 -8.35 -7.21
C LEU A 134 -15.76 -8.90 -6.27
N TYR A 135 -15.99 -10.05 -5.64
CA TYR A 135 -14.98 -10.72 -4.81
C TYR A 135 -13.69 -11.03 -5.60
N ARG A 136 -13.82 -11.57 -6.82
CA ARG A 136 -12.67 -11.82 -7.70
C ARG A 136 -11.94 -10.54 -8.12
N LEU A 137 -12.67 -9.43 -8.24
CA LEU A 137 -12.09 -8.13 -8.52
C LEU A 137 -11.28 -7.63 -7.33
N VAL A 138 -11.82 -7.71 -6.13
CA VAL A 138 -11.12 -7.39 -4.87
C VAL A 138 -9.85 -8.24 -4.73
N CYS A 139 -9.95 -9.55 -4.96
CA CYS A 139 -8.79 -10.45 -4.91
C CYS A 139 -7.74 -10.11 -5.96
N ALA A 140 -8.15 -9.80 -7.20
CA ALA A 140 -7.21 -9.47 -8.28
C ALA A 140 -6.42 -8.19 -8.00
N LEU A 141 -7.06 -7.16 -7.42
CA LEU A 141 -6.37 -5.96 -6.95
C LEU A 141 -5.34 -6.28 -5.88
N GLY A 142 -5.67 -7.22 -5.04
CA GLY A 142 -4.82 -7.57 -3.93
C GLY A 142 -3.58 -8.38 -4.27
N HIS A 143 -3.47 -8.88 -5.44
CA HIS A 143 -2.21 -9.49 -5.90
C HIS A 143 -1.16 -8.45 -6.32
N GLN A 144 -1.50 -7.17 -6.32
CA GLN A 144 -0.53 -6.12 -6.64
C GLN A 144 0.21 -5.66 -5.39
N SER A 145 1.52 -5.47 -5.50
CA SER A 145 2.30 -4.85 -4.44
C SER A 145 1.81 -3.42 -4.19
N LEU A 146 1.62 -3.05 -2.91
CA LEU A 146 1.28 -1.67 -2.54
C LEU A 146 2.31 -0.69 -3.07
N VAL A 147 3.58 -1.03 -2.96
CA VAL A 147 4.70 -0.23 -3.48
C VAL A 147 4.52 0.03 -4.98
N THR A 148 4.29 -1.03 -5.75
CA THR A 148 4.09 -0.92 -7.20
C THR A 148 2.87 -0.06 -7.55
N VAL A 149 1.76 -0.21 -6.83
CA VAL A 149 0.56 0.61 -7.08
C VAL A 149 0.82 2.07 -6.77
N LEU A 150 1.43 2.36 -5.61
CA LEU A 150 1.66 3.72 -5.15
C LEU A 150 2.67 4.48 -6.03
N THR A 151 3.77 3.82 -6.41
CA THR A 151 4.76 4.42 -7.31
C THR A 151 4.20 4.69 -8.70
N ARG A 152 3.36 3.79 -9.23
CA ARG A 152 2.62 4.04 -10.47
C ARG A 152 1.65 5.22 -10.38
N CYS A 153 1.14 5.52 -9.19
CA CYS A 153 0.34 6.71 -8.93
C CYS A 153 1.19 7.99 -8.79
N GLY A 154 2.50 7.89 -8.99
CA GLY A 154 3.41 9.03 -8.91
C GLY A 154 3.86 9.37 -7.49
N LEU A 155 3.60 8.50 -6.51
CA LEU A 155 4.11 8.69 -5.16
C LEU A 155 5.57 8.25 -5.09
N PRO A 156 6.50 9.12 -4.62
CA PRO A 156 7.89 8.74 -4.45
C PRO A 156 8.03 7.70 -3.32
N LEU A 157 9.02 6.82 -3.45
CA LEU A 157 9.36 5.88 -2.40
C LEU A 157 9.76 6.62 -1.10
N PRO A 158 9.32 6.15 0.08
CA PRO A 158 9.53 6.86 1.32
C PRO A 158 10.96 6.68 1.83
N VAL A 159 11.73 7.76 1.92
CA VAL A 159 13.07 7.75 2.53
C VAL A 159 13.04 7.77 4.06
N TYR A 160 11.92 8.18 4.65
CA TYR A 160 11.59 8.11 6.07
C TYR A 160 10.24 7.46 6.26
N PHE A 161 10.14 6.51 7.18
CA PHE A 161 8.87 5.86 7.48
C PHE A 161 8.75 5.38 8.93
N LEU A 162 7.54 5.05 9.29
CA LEU A 162 7.16 4.44 10.56
C LEU A 162 6.99 2.95 10.36
N ALA A 163 7.58 2.13 11.22
CA ALA A 163 7.40 0.68 11.22
C ALA A 163 6.96 0.21 12.60
N ASP A 164 5.89 -0.57 12.64
CA ASP A 164 5.36 -1.16 13.86
C ASP A 164 4.51 -2.38 13.50
N GLU A 165 4.09 -3.12 14.51
CA GLU A 165 3.13 -4.19 14.38
C GLU A 165 1.85 -3.88 15.15
N GLN A 166 0.74 -4.32 14.60
CA GLN A 166 -0.52 -4.39 15.31
C GLN A 166 -0.81 -5.84 15.69
N HIS A 167 -1.11 -6.06 16.95
CA HIS A 167 -1.56 -7.38 17.41
C HIS A 167 -3.08 -7.48 17.23
N SER A 168 -3.52 -8.60 16.67
CA SER A 168 -4.93 -8.91 16.45
C SER A 168 -5.19 -10.39 16.79
N ARG A 169 -6.39 -10.85 16.55
CA ARG A 169 -6.77 -12.26 16.69
C ARG A 169 -7.38 -12.79 15.41
N CYS A 170 -6.95 -13.99 15.05
CA CYS A 170 -7.54 -14.79 13.98
C CYS A 170 -7.97 -16.12 14.61
N LEU A 171 -9.28 -16.38 14.68
CA LEU A 171 -9.81 -17.61 15.31
C LEU A 171 -9.24 -17.89 16.72
N ALA A 172 -9.27 -16.90 17.59
CA ALA A 172 -8.68 -16.96 18.92
C ALA A 172 -7.13 -17.00 18.97
N ALA A 173 -6.42 -17.32 17.90
CA ALA A 173 -4.97 -17.24 17.83
C ALA A 173 -4.50 -15.79 17.75
N LYS A 174 -3.44 -15.45 18.46
CA LYS A 174 -2.78 -14.15 18.32
C LYS A 174 -2.07 -14.07 16.98
N VAL A 175 -2.27 -12.96 16.28
CA VAL A 175 -1.58 -12.68 15.02
C VAL A 175 -1.00 -11.27 15.07
N SER A 176 0.03 -11.03 14.27
CA SER A 176 0.66 -9.73 14.15
C SER A 176 0.55 -9.21 12.73
N LEU A 177 0.36 -7.92 12.60
CA LEU A 177 0.22 -7.20 11.34
C LEU A 177 1.37 -6.21 11.18
N PRO A 178 2.55 -6.65 10.68
CA PRO A 178 3.68 -5.77 10.42
C PRO A 178 3.28 -4.69 9.40
N THR A 179 3.50 -3.43 9.77
CA THR A 179 2.96 -2.27 9.04
C THR A 179 4.06 -1.24 8.77
N ILE A 180 4.10 -0.68 7.55
CA ILE A 180 4.92 0.49 7.19
C ILE A 180 4.01 1.63 6.75
N VAL A 181 4.24 2.81 7.34
CA VAL A 181 3.50 4.04 7.02
C VAL A 181 4.49 5.18 6.81
N SER A 182 4.30 5.97 5.76
CA SER A 182 5.01 7.24 5.57
C SER A 182 4.00 8.33 5.23
N GLY A 183 4.08 9.44 5.96
CA GLY A 183 3.01 10.43 5.91
C GLY A 183 1.67 9.79 6.28
N ARG A 184 0.66 9.96 5.44
CA ARG A 184 -0.66 9.31 5.61
C ARG A 184 -0.84 8.07 4.73
N VAL A 185 0.24 7.58 4.12
CA VAL A 185 0.21 6.48 3.16
C VAL A 185 0.68 5.19 3.80
N LEU A 186 -0.10 4.13 3.63
CA LEU A 186 0.26 2.77 4.02
C LEU A 186 1.07 2.13 2.89
N TRP A 187 2.34 1.84 3.14
CA TRP A 187 3.26 1.24 2.17
C TRP A 187 3.38 -0.27 2.29
N HIS A 188 3.13 -0.80 3.48
CA HIS A 188 3.15 -2.24 3.73
C HIS A 188 2.17 -2.62 4.83
N LEU A 189 1.50 -3.74 4.63
CA LEU A 189 0.73 -4.43 5.63
C LEU A 189 1.00 -5.93 5.48
N GLY A 190 1.64 -6.50 6.48
CA GLY A 190 1.93 -7.92 6.56
C GLY A 190 0.93 -8.68 7.43
N TYR A 191 1.05 -9.99 7.41
CA TYR A 191 0.40 -10.91 8.33
C TYR A 191 1.42 -11.95 8.78
N THR A 192 1.50 -12.17 10.08
CA THR A 192 2.33 -13.22 10.66
C THR A 192 1.60 -13.85 11.84
N GLU A 193 1.73 -15.16 12.00
CA GLU A 193 1.18 -15.90 13.13
C GLU A 193 2.11 -15.80 14.35
N GLU A 194 3.38 -15.52 14.10
CA GLU A 194 4.39 -15.34 15.14
C GLU A 194 4.85 -13.89 15.23
N ALA A 195 5.05 -13.40 16.45
CA ALA A 195 5.63 -12.08 16.72
C ALA A 195 7.17 -12.16 16.84
N SER A 196 7.82 -12.94 15.96
CA SER A 196 9.27 -13.14 15.96
C SER A 196 9.99 -12.20 15.01
N ALA A 197 11.27 -11.93 15.26
CA ALA A 197 12.10 -11.13 14.37
C ALA A 197 12.25 -11.77 12.98
N VAL A 198 12.28 -13.10 12.91
CA VAL A 198 12.36 -13.84 11.64
C VAL A 198 11.10 -13.65 10.81
N ALA A 199 9.92 -13.86 11.41
CA ALA A 199 8.64 -13.68 10.72
C ALA A 199 8.42 -12.22 10.26
N PHE A 200 8.81 -11.26 11.09
CA PHE A 200 8.72 -9.84 10.73
C PHE A 200 9.70 -9.48 9.62
N THR A 201 10.94 -10.00 9.66
CA THR A 201 11.92 -9.80 8.59
C THR A 201 11.39 -10.33 7.26
N GLN A 202 10.80 -11.52 7.24
CA GLN A 202 10.19 -12.08 6.04
C GLN A 202 9.05 -11.21 5.52
N SER A 203 8.18 -10.73 6.41
CA SER A 203 7.08 -9.85 6.04
C SER A 203 7.57 -8.51 5.45
N TYR A 204 8.47 -7.82 6.14
CA TYR A 204 8.99 -6.52 5.69
C TYR A 204 9.89 -6.62 4.45
N ARG A 205 10.52 -7.78 4.22
CA ARG A 205 11.30 -8.04 3.00
C ARG A 205 10.46 -7.88 1.73
N VAL A 206 9.16 -8.17 1.79
CA VAL A 206 8.24 -7.96 0.66
C VAL A 206 8.20 -6.49 0.25
N PHE A 207 8.17 -5.57 1.22
CA PHE A 207 8.27 -4.14 0.94
C PHE A 207 9.63 -3.77 0.34
N GLN A 208 10.72 -4.22 0.97
CA GLN A 208 12.07 -3.92 0.51
C GLN A 208 12.31 -4.39 -0.94
N GLN A 209 11.94 -5.64 -1.25
CA GLN A 209 12.10 -6.19 -2.59
C GLN A 209 11.26 -5.42 -3.62
N ALA A 210 10.02 -5.11 -3.29
CA ALA A 210 9.17 -4.33 -4.17
C ALA A 210 9.70 -2.90 -4.40
N ALA A 211 10.28 -2.28 -3.38
CA ALA A 211 10.91 -0.96 -3.51
C ALA A 211 12.16 -1.01 -4.41
N LEU A 212 13.03 -1.99 -4.21
CA LEU A 212 14.23 -2.19 -5.04
C LEU A 212 13.89 -2.55 -6.50
N GLN A 213 12.76 -3.22 -6.74
CA GLN A 213 12.28 -3.47 -8.10
C GLN A 213 11.82 -2.19 -8.82
N GLN A 214 11.28 -1.21 -8.07
CA GLN A 214 10.90 0.09 -8.64
C GLN A 214 12.10 1.02 -8.80
N GLU A 215 13.02 1.00 -7.84
CA GLU A 215 14.22 1.85 -7.80
C GLU A 215 15.39 1.03 -7.24
N PRO A 216 16.28 0.51 -8.10
CA PRO A 216 17.41 -0.32 -7.66
C PRO A 216 18.37 0.38 -6.68
N THR A 217 18.42 1.72 -6.71
CA THR A 217 19.24 2.55 -5.82
C THR A 217 18.51 3.00 -4.55
N TYR A 218 17.30 2.50 -4.32
CA TYR A 218 16.48 2.89 -3.17
C TYR A 218 17.20 2.72 -1.83
N ARG A 219 17.24 3.80 -1.06
CA ARG A 219 17.85 3.82 0.28
C ARG A 219 16.96 4.53 1.29
N VAL A 220 16.78 3.87 2.41
CA VAL A 220 16.07 4.43 3.56
C VAL A 220 17.05 5.22 4.41
N ARG A 221 16.69 6.45 4.78
CA ARG A 221 17.49 7.32 5.66
C ARG A 221 17.13 7.13 7.12
N GLY A 222 15.83 7.03 7.43
CA GLY A 222 15.39 6.91 8.81
C GLY A 222 14.11 6.12 8.98
N ILE A 223 14.05 5.34 10.06
CA ILE A 223 12.93 4.50 10.43
C ILE A 223 12.57 4.77 11.88
N LEU A 224 11.34 5.16 12.16
CA LEU A 224 10.83 5.26 13.51
C LEU A 224 10.06 3.99 13.88
N THR A 225 10.42 3.39 15.03
CA THR A 225 9.70 2.21 15.57
C THR A 225 9.03 2.55 16.91
N ALA A 226 7.99 1.77 17.29
CA ALA A 226 7.42 1.85 18.63
C ALA A 226 8.36 1.27 19.70
N GLY A 227 9.46 0.68 19.28
CA GLY A 227 10.48 0.07 20.15
C GLY A 227 10.12 -1.35 20.58
N PHE A 228 9.37 -2.10 19.75
CA PHE A 228 9.27 -3.55 19.84
C PHE A 228 10.53 -4.17 19.24
N ASP A 229 11.12 -5.10 19.96
CA ASP A 229 12.47 -5.57 19.64
C ASP A 229 12.50 -6.38 18.33
N SER A 230 11.46 -7.18 18.05
CA SER A 230 11.35 -7.93 16.79
C SER A 230 11.26 -7.00 15.57
N THR A 231 10.44 -5.96 15.64
CA THR A 231 10.34 -4.93 14.57
C THR A 231 11.66 -4.19 14.40
N THR A 232 12.28 -3.77 15.50
CA THR A 232 13.55 -3.03 15.47
C THR A 232 14.68 -3.89 14.89
N SER A 233 14.78 -5.16 15.27
CA SER A 233 15.74 -6.12 14.75
C SER A 233 15.54 -6.35 13.25
N SER A 234 14.28 -6.57 12.82
CA SER A 234 13.95 -6.76 11.41
C SER A 234 14.34 -5.55 10.55
N MET A 235 14.07 -4.32 11.05
CA MET A 235 14.45 -3.10 10.33
C MET A 235 15.95 -2.93 10.23
N ARG A 236 16.71 -3.28 11.29
CA ARG A 236 18.17 -3.24 11.26
C ARG A 236 18.75 -4.23 10.25
N THR A 237 18.17 -5.41 10.15
CA THR A 237 18.60 -6.44 9.19
C THR A 237 18.32 -6.03 7.75
N LEU A 238 17.13 -5.48 7.48
CA LEU A 238 16.72 -5.13 6.12
C LEU A 238 17.31 -3.80 5.63
N PHE A 239 17.52 -2.85 6.52
CA PHE A 239 17.97 -1.50 6.20
C PHE A 239 19.16 -1.09 7.09
N PRO A 240 20.33 -1.75 6.97
CA PRO A 240 21.46 -1.54 7.89
C PRO A 240 22.00 -0.11 7.85
N GLY A 241 21.83 0.60 6.75
CA GLY A 241 22.25 2.00 6.60
C GLY A 241 21.26 3.03 7.13
N ALA A 242 20.07 2.61 7.56
CA ALA A 242 19.04 3.53 8.05
C ALA A 242 19.26 3.88 9.53
N ARG A 243 19.01 5.15 9.89
CA ARG A 243 18.95 5.57 11.29
C ARG A 243 17.67 5.02 11.93
N LEU A 244 17.81 4.29 13.04
CA LEU A 244 16.67 3.73 13.76
C LEU A 244 16.31 4.62 14.96
N GLY A 245 15.09 5.19 14.90
CA GLY A 245 14.52 6.01 15.97
C GLY A 245 13.49 5.25 16.80
N ASN A 246 13.35 5.63 18.06
CA ASN A 246 12.30 5.16 18.96
C ASN A 246 11.24 6.25 19.19
N CYS A 247 9.97 5.88 19.08
CA CYS A 247 8.83 6.78 19.29
C CYS A 247 8.80 7.34 20.72
N LEU A 248 8.81 8.67 20.85
CA LEU A 248 8.76 9.33 22.16
C LEU A 248 7.39 9.14 22.86
N ARG A 249 6.29 9.03 22.11
CA ARG A 249 4.97 8.74 22.68
C ARG A 249 4.91 7.35 23.30
N HIS A 250 5.50 6.35 22.62
CA HIS A 250 5.59 5.00 23.15
C HIS A 250 6.47 4.92 24.41
N ALA A 251 7.52 5.74 24.48
CA ALA A 251 8.31 5.89 25.71
C ALA A 251 7.43 6.32 26.88
N LEU A 252 6.59 7.35 26.70
CA LEU A 252 5.67 7.81 27.74
C LEU A 252 4.70 6.71 28.20
N ASN A 253 4.19 5.91 27.29
CA ASN A 253 3.26 4.81 27.58
C ASN A 253 3.94 3.62 28.25
N LYS A 254 5.25 3.44 28.06
CA LYS A 254 6.04 2.36 28.68
C LYS A 254 6.51 2.71 30.09
N LEU A 255 6.64 4.00 30.46
CA LEU A 255 7.12 4.41 31.80
C LEU A 255 6.31 3.78 32.94
N PRO A 256 4.95 3.79 32.96
CA PRO A 256 4.19 3.19 34.05
C PRO A 256 4.48 1.71 34.28
N LYS A 257 4.85 0.98 33.22
CA LYS A 257 5.23 -0.44 33.28
C LYS A 257 6.62 -0.66 33.90
N LYS A 258 7.45 0.39 33.94
CA LYS A 258 8.77 0.38 34.59
C LYS A 258 8.69 0.78 36.06
N LEU A 259 7.60 1.41 36.46
CA LEU A 259 7.32 1.86 37.82
C LEU A 259 6.37 0.87 38.49
N THR A 260 6.91 0.00 39.33
CA THR A 260 6.15 -1.03 40.06
C THR A 260 6.05 -0.73 41.54
N ALA A 261 5.01 -1.22 42.21
CA ALA A 261 4.80 -1.13 43.62
C ALA A 261 4.87 0.32 44.18
N ILE A 262 4.36 1.29 43.45
CA ILE A 262 4.26 2.70 43.88
C ILE A 262 2.82 3.20 43.86
N ALA A 263 2.52 4.11 44.76
CA ALA A 263 1.21 4.75 44.86
C ALA A 263 0.80 5.44 43.56
N SER A 264 -0.50 5.37 43.21
CA SER A 264 -1.04 5.95 41.99
C SER A 264 -0.75 7.45 41.81
N PRO A 265 -0.82 8.32 42.87
CA PRO A 265 -0.49 9.74 42.74
C PRO A 265 0.96 9.96 42.32
N VAL A 266 1.91 9.24 42.95
CA VAL A 266 3.35 9.34 42.67
C VAL A 266 3.61 8.92 41.22
N ARG A 267 2.99 7.80 40.76
CA ARG A 267 3.11 7.34 39.37
C ARG A 267 2.60 8.38 38.40
N LYS A 268 1.47 9.04 38.70
CA LYS A 268 0.90 10.11 37.87
C LYS A 268 1.84 11.31 37.78
N ALA A 269 2.41 11.73 38.90
CA ALA A 269 3.35 12.86 39.00
C ALA A 269 4.61 12.59 38.15
N LEU A 270 5.24 11.41 38.30
CA LEU A 270 6.42 11.01 37.53
C LEU A 270 6.10 10.93 36.03
N ARG A 271 4.93 10.40 35.65
CA ARG A 271 4.50 10.39 34.27
C ARG A 271 4.31 11.79 33.69
N SER A 272 3.76 12.72 34.44
CA SER A 272 3.59 14.13 34.05
C SER A 272 4.94 14.81 33.82
N GLN A 273 5.90 14.64 34.75
CA GLN A 273 7.25 15.17 34.59
C GLN A 273 7.96 14.61 33.36
N PHE A 274 7.87 13.30 33.14
CA PHE A 274 8.44 12.66 31.96
C PHE A 274 7.77 13.15 30.68
N HIS A 275 6.45 13.37 30.71
CA HIS A 275 5.71 13.95 29.57
C HIS A 275 6.25 15.36 29.26
N THR A 276 6.48 16.22 30.27
CA THR A 276 7.05 17.54 30.06
C THR A 276 8.45 17.47 29.44
N LEU A 277 9.29 16.54 29.89
CA LEU A 277 10.63 16.33 29.35
C LEU A 277 10.54 15.91 27.87
N LEU A 278 9.69 14.94 27.53
CA LEU A 278 9.51 14.47 26.15
C LEU A 278 8.84 15.52 25.26
N SER A 279 7.93 16.33 25.78
CA SER A 279 7.28 17.41 25.03
C SER A 279 8.28 18.48 24.60
N ARG A 280 9.21 18.86 25.48
CA ARG A 280 10.32 19.74 25.12
C ARG A 280 11.24 19.14 24.07
N ALA A 281 11.55 17.85 24.20
CA ALA A 281 12.32 17.12 23.18
C ALA A 281 11.59 17.10 21.81
N ARG A 282 10.26 16.86 21.83
CA ARG A 282 9.43 16.83 20.62
C ARG A 282 9.40 18.17 19.88
N GLN A 283 9.44 19.29 20.59
CA GLN A 283 9.44 20.62 19.97
C GLN A 283 10.77 20.94 19.27
N ARG A 284 11.84 20.17 19.52
CA ARG A 284 13.20 20.32 18.93
C ARG A 284 13.84 21.71 19.07
N LYS A 285 13.08 22.70 19.51
CA LYS A 285 13.50 24.11 19.49
C LYS A 285 14.55 24.46 20.53
N SER A 286 14.74 23.65 21.57
CA SER A 286 15.58 24.03 22.69
C SER A 286 16.38 22.90 23.34
N LEU A 287 16.31 21.66 22.82
CA LEU A 287 16.98 20.55 23.48
C LEU A 287 18.01 19.91 22.54
N ARG A 288 19.29 20.21 22.80
CA ARG A 288 20.42 19.47 22.21
C ARG A 288 20.46 18.06 22.82
N VAL A 289 20.90 17.07 22.04
CA VAL A 289 21.00 15.65 22.43
C VAL A 289 21.69 15.46 23.79
N PHE A 290 22.79 16.20 24.02
CA PHE A 290 23.51 16.19 25.30
C PHE A 290 22.63 16.62 26.48
N ALA A 291 21.93 17.74 26.34
CA ALA A 291 21.03 18.25 27.38
C ALA A 291 19.84 17.32 27.62
N PHE A 292 19.34 16.66 26.58
CA PHE A 292 18.33 15.63 26.73
C PHE A 292 18.84 14.44 27.55
N GLY A 293 20.05 13.98 27.25
CA GLY A 293 20.71 12.90 27.99
C GLY A 293 20.92 13.24 29.48
N GLN A 294 21.32 14.48 29.79
CA GLN A 294 21.42 14.95 31.19
C GLN A 294 20.06 14.93 31.88
N ARG A 295 19.01 15.43 31.22
CA ARG A 295 17.65 15.45 31.80
C ARG A 295 17.09 14.05 32.02
N LEU A 296 17.42 13.08 31.17
CA LEU A 296 17.05 11.68 31.39
C LEU A 296 17.74 11.12 32.66
N ARG A 297 19.02 11.45 32.89
CA ARG A 297 19.74 11.05 34.11
C ARG A 297 19.11 11.66 35.35
N HIS A 298 18.91 12.97 35.38
CA HIS A 298 18.24 13.64 36.47
C HIS A 298 16.84 13.12 36.76
N PHE A 299 16.09 12.77 35.71
CA PHE A 299 14.78 12.13 35.88
C PHE A 299 14.92 10.73 36.53
N ALA A 300 15.89 9.93 36.13
CA ALA A 300 16.12 8.63 36.75
C ALA A 300 16.54 8.74 38.22
N ASP A 301 17.36 9.75 38.56
CA ASP A 301 17.75 10.03 39.94
C ASP A 301 16.54 10.50 40.75
N HIS A 302 15.69 11.35 40.20
CA HIS A 302 14.44 11.75 40.82
C HIS A 302 13.50 10.55 41.08
N VAL A 303 13.41 9.60 40.14
CA VAL A 303 12.66 8.35 40.33
C VAL A 303 13.27 7.52 41.48
N THR A 304 14.61 7.50 41.62
CA THR A 304 15.29 6.82 42.73
C THR A 304 14.87 7.38 44.05
N HIS A 305 14.86 8.71 44.20
CA HIS A 305 14.47 9.39 45.44
C HIS A 305 12.98 9.25 45.76
N THR A 306 12.12 9.33 44.74
CA THR A 306 10.66 9.37 44.92
C THR A 306 10.00 8.00 44.97
N ALA A 307 10.53 7.02 44.25
CA ALA A 307 9.93 5.70 44.03
C ALA A 307 10.84 4.54 44.44
N GLY A 308 11.99 4.83 45.04
CA GLY A 308 12.95 3.87 45.54
C GLY A 308 14.00 3.40 44.52
N ALA A 309 15.13 2.91 45.03
CA ALA A 309 16.31 2.53 44.24
C ALA A 309 16.01 1.51 43.12
N ALA A 310 15.18 0.51 43.40
CA ALA A 310 14.83 -0.52 42.41
C ALA A 310 14.09 0.05 41.20
N ASN A 311 13.19 1.01 41.39
CA ASN A 311 12.49 1.68 40.29
C ASN A 311 13.42 2.61 39.51
N GLY A 312 14.29 3.37 40.22
CA GLY A 312 15.30 4.23 39.63
C GLY A 312 16.25 3.44 38.71
N GLU A 313 16.78 2.33 39.22
CA GLU A 313 17.69 1.47 38.44
C GLU A 313 17.00 0.87 37.21
N ARG A 314 15.75 0.45 37.32
CA ARG A 314 14.97 -0.10 36.20
C ARG A 314 14.72 0.96 35.13
N VAL A 315 14.44 2.20 35.51
CA VAL A 315 14.28 3.31 34.58
C VAL A 315 15.63 3.69 33.95
N ARG A 316 16.73 3.68 34.73
CA ARG A 316 18.08 3.97 34.24
C ARG A 316 18.51 2.96 33.17
N ARG A 317 18.36 1.65 33.41
CA ARG A 317 18.65 0.59 32.41
C ARG A 317 17.80 0.78 31.16
N TRP A 318 16.51 1.00 31.33
CA TRP A 318 15.62 1.23 30.18
C TRP A 318 16.05 2.45 29.35
N PHE A 319 16.49 3.53 29.98
CA PHE A 319 17.02 4.68 29.28
C PHE A 319 18.32 4.36 28.53
N GLN A 320 19.22 3.60 29.13
CA GLN A 320 20.45 3.15 28.47
C GLN A 320 20.14 2.36 27.18
N ASP A 321 19.17 1.43 27.25
CA ASP A 321 18.79 0.60 26.11
C ASP A 321 18.14 1.38 24.96
N LYS A 322 17.40 2.44 25.28
CA LYS A 322 16.56 3.14 24.28
C LYS A 322 17.10 4.52 23.89
N LYS A 323 18.06 5.09 24.61
CA LYS A 323 18.57 6.46 24.39
C LYS A 323 19.10 6.69 22.98
N ALA A 324 19.81 5.73 22.41
CA ALA A 324 20.36 5.83 21.05
C ALA A 324 19.26 6.08 20.00
N GLY A 325 18.13 5.37 20.10
CA GLY A 325 17.00 5.59 19.21
C GLY A 325 16.29 6.94 19.43
N TRP A 326 16.26 7.46 20.66
CA TRP A 326 15.72 8.79 20.91
C TRP A 326 16.67 9.89 20.41
N TYR A 327 17.98 9.69 20.53
CA TYR A 327 18.98 10.61 20.01
C TYR A 327 18.90 10.69 18.49
N ALA A 328 18.77 9.56 17.80
CA ALA A 328 18.59 9.52 16.35
C ALA A 328 17.39 10.37 15.89
N VAL A 329 16.28 10.34 16.66
CA VAL A 329 15.09 11.17 16.37
C VAL A 329 15.36 12.67 16.60
N LEU A 330 16.19 13.03 17.58
CA LEU A 330 16.49 14.43 17.89
C LEU A 330 17.53 15.04 16.94
N GLU A 331 18.48 14.23 16.50
CA GLU A 331 19.56 14.64 15.60
C GLU A 331 19.06 14.83 14.15
N ASP A 332 18.08 14.05 13.72
CA ASP A 332 17.58 14.12 12.35
C ASP A 332 16.25 14.89 12.31
N PRO A 333 16.23 16.12 11.75
CA PRO A 333 15.03 16.94 11.69
C PRO A 333 13.92 16.37 10.82
N HIS A 334 14.25 15.47 9.88
CA HIS A 334 13.29 14.84 8.99
C HIS A 334 12.68 13.55 9.57
N MET A 335 13.32 12.99 10.59
CA MET A 335 12.78 11.78 11.22
C MET A 335 11.48 12.06 11.98
N PRO A 336 10.42 11.26 11.79
CA PRO A 336 9.21 11.40 12.59
C PRO A 336 9.50 11.25 14.09
N VAL A 337 8.85 12.06 14.91
CA VAL A 337 9.06 12.06 16.40
C VAL A 337 8.12 11.09 17.09
N THR A 338 6.94 10.86 16.50
CA THR A 338 5.88 10.01 17.07
C THR A 338 5.28 9.11 16.03
N SER A 339 4.76 7.97 16.46
CA SER A 339 4.04 6.99 15.62
C SER A 339 2.55 7.31 15.45
N THR A 340 2.11 8.55 15.72
CA THR A 340 0.67 8.89 15.67
C THR A 340 0.00 8.54 14.34
N LEU A 341 0.69 8.72 13.22
CA LEU A 341 0.16 8.36 11.90
C LEU A 341 0.01 6.84 11.73
N LEU A 342 0.91 6.08 12.34
CA LEU A 342 0.84 4.62 12.34
C LEU A 342 -0.32 4.15 13.24
N ASP A 343 -0.50 4.77 14.44
CA ASP A 343 -1.64 4.47 15.33
C ASP A 343 -2.96 4.72 14.61
N GLN A 344 -3.06 5.80 13.82
CA GLN A 344 -4.23 6.08 12.98
C GLN A 344 -4.44 5.01 11.88
N ALA A 345 -3.33 4.47 11.31
CA ALA A 345 -3.42 3.36 10.36
C ALA A 345 -3.97 2.11 11.04
N HIS A 346 -3.43 1.77 12.20
CA HIS A 346 -3.86 0.64 12.99
C HIS A 346 -5.35 0.74 13.36
N ASN A 347 -5.81 1.91 13.83
CA ASN A 347 -7.22 2.13 14.13
C ASN A 347 -8.14 1.96 12.90
N ALA A 348 -7.68 2.35 11.72
CA ALA A 348 -8.43 2.13 10.48
C ALA A 348 -8.49 0.64 10.12
N ILE A 349 -7.37 -0.09 10.32
CA ILE A 349 -7.29 -1.54 10.14
C ILE A 349 -8.24 -2.25 11.11
N GLU A 350 -8.21 -1.90 12.41
CA GLU A 350 -9.09 -2.48 13.42
C GLU A 350 -10.56 -2.29 13.12
N ARG A 351 -10.96 -1.08 12.75
CA ARG A 351 -12.37 -0.82 12.38
C ARG A 351 -12.82 -1.71 11.23
N LYS A 352 -11.96 -1.96 10.25
CA LYS A 352 -12.28 -2.88 9.15
C LYS A 352 -12.32 -4.33 9.59
N LEU A 353 -11.39 -4.76 10.44
CA LEU A 353 -11.40 -6.10 11.02
C LEU A 353 -12.67 -6.32 11.85
N PHE A 354 -13.07 -5.32 12.63
CA PHE A 354 -14.30 -5.37 13.42
C PHE A 354 -15.55 -5.44 12.54
N ALA A 355 -15.66 -4.59 11.52
CA ALA A 355 -16.77 -4.60 10.57
C ALA A 355 -16.90 -5.94 9.82
N MET A 356 -15.80 -6.65 9.62
CA MET A 356 -15.77 -7.98 9.00
C MET A 356 -15.98 -9.13 10.01
N LYS A 357 -16.35 -8.84 11.27
CA LYS A 357 -16.46 -9.81 12.37
C LYS A 357 -15.20 -10.63 12.61
N GLY A 358 -14.03 -9.99 12.38
CA GLY A 358 -12.72 -10.60 12.54
C GLY A 358 -12.33 -11.53 11.39
N LEU A 359 -11.25 -12.26 11.63
CA LEU A 359 -10.67 -13.20 10.68
C LEU A 359 -11.18 -14.61 11.03
N THR A 360 -12.08 -15.15 10.22
CA THR A 360 -12.86 -16.35 10.58
C THR A 360 -12.21 -17.68 10.20
N THR A 361 -11.16 -17.71 9.38
CA THR A 361 -10.39 -18.94 9.13
C THR A 361 -8.93 -18.63 8.75
N PRO A 362 -7.93 -19.49 9.08
CA PRO A 362 -6.55 -19.31 8.62
C PRO A 362 -6.44 -19.27 7.09
N ALA A 363 -7.23 -20.09 6.40
CA ALA A 363 -7.32 -20.05 4.95
C ALA A 363 -8.07 -18.82 4.43
N ALA A 364 -9.01 -18.25 5.19
CA ALA A 364 -9.61 -16.95 4.90
C ALA A 364 -8.68 -15.80 5.32
N ALA A 365 -7.90 -15.95 6.38
CA ALA A 365 -6.83 -15.03 6.73
C ALA A 365 -5.75 -15.02 5.65
N ASN A 366 -5.23 -16.15 5.24
CA ASN A 366 -4.26 -16.23 4.12
C ASN A 366 -4.87 -15.82 2.78
N ARG A 367 -6.15 -16.03 2.52
CA ARG A 367 -6.86 -15.53 1.33
C ARG A 367 -7.32 -14.09 1.47
N ARG A 368 -7.65 -13.60 2.66
CA ARG A 368 -8.14 -12.24 2.93
C ARG A 368 -7.01 -11.27 3.28
N PHE A 369 -5.92 -11.74 3.89
CA PHE A 369 -4.63 -11.05 3.96
C PHE A 369 -3.73 -11.37 2.75
N SER A 370 -4.23 -12.21 1.83
CA SER A 370 -3.70 -12.20 0.49
C SER A 370 -3.65 -10.75 0.00
N PRO A 371 -2.77 -10.43 -0.90
CA PRO A 371 -2.56 -9.06 -1.38
C PRO A 371 -3.84 -8.19 -1.54
N GLY A 372 -5.06 -8.76 -1.74
CA GLY A 372 -6.33 -8.04 -1.90
C GLY A 372 -6.77 -7.22 -0.73
N TRP A 373 -6.61 -7.74 0.43
CA TRP A 373 -7.03 -7.08 1.64
C TRP A 373 -6.10 -5.93 2.03
N ARG A 374 -4.81 -6.10 1.76
CA ARG A 374 -3.79 -5.07 1.94
C ARG A 374 -4.11 -3.84 1.08
N THR A 375 -4.52 -4.06 -0.15
CA THR A 375 -4.94 -3.01 -1.08
C THR A 375 -6.22 -2.31 -0.57
N CYS A 376 -7.19 -3.04 0.00
CA CYS A 376 -8.39 -2.45 0.58
C CYS A 376 -8.10 -1.38 1.64
N ILE A 377 -7.21 -1.68 2.58
CA ILE A 377 -6.86 -0.74 3.67
C ILE A 377 -6.08 0.45 3.13
N THR A 378 -5.20 0.22 2.16
CA THR A 378 -4.45 1.28 1.50
C THR A 378 -5.36 2.20 0.72
N TRP A 379 -6.30 1.64 -0.03
CA TRP A 379 -7.31 2.41 -0.76
C TRP A 379 -8.16 3.28 0.16
N TYR A 380 -8.58 2.76 1.30
CA TYR A 380 -9.35 3.55 2.28
C TYR A 380 -8.55 4.76 2.80
N ARG A 381 -7.22 4.65 2.93
CA ARG A 381 -6.37 5.77 3.37
C ARG A 381 -5.98 6.73 2.25
N ILE A 382 -5.76 6.22 1.06
CA ILE A 382 -5.55 7.02 -0.15
C ILE A 382 -6.82 7.81 -0.48
N SER A 383 -8.01 7.25 -0.17
CA SER A 383 -9.32 7.89 -0.38
C SER A 383 -9.60 9.09 0.52
N VAL A 384 -8.80 9.33 1.55
CA VAL A 384 -8.92 10.56 2.36
C VAL A 384 -8.37 11.79 1.61
N GLY A 385 -7.78 11.57 0.41
CA GLY A 385 -7.46 12.62 -0.54
C GLY A 385 -8.20 12.39 -1.87
N PRO A 386 -9.25 13.17 -2.18
CA PRO A 386 -10.09 12.94 -3.38
C PRO A 386 -9.30 12.94 -4.70
N SER A 387 -8.19 13.68 -4.79
CA SER A 387 -7.32 13.74 -5.96
C SER A 387 -6.55 12.45 -6.26
N THR A 388 -6.19 11.67 -5.22
CA THR A 388 -5.34 10.49 -5.35
C THR A 388 -6.10 9.27 -5.89
N LEU A 389 -7.36 9.13 -5.52
CA LEU A 389 -8.22 8.04 -6.02
C LEU A 389 -8.58 8.21 -7.48
N ALA A 390 -8.88 9.42 -7.89
CA ALA A 390 -9.14 9.71 -9.30
C ALA A 390 -7.91 9.33 -10.15
N SER A 391 -6.69 9.62 -9.69
CA SER A 391 -5.45 9.29 -10.41
C SER A 391 -5.16 7.78 -10.43
N VAL A 392 -5.43 7.05 -9.36
CA VAL A 392 -5.25 5.58 -9.31
C VAL A 392 -6.27 4.88 -10.21
N ALA A 393 -7.53 5.25 -10.10
CA ALA A 393 -8.58 4.69 -10.94
C ALA A 393 -8.34 5.01 -12.44
N TRP A 394 -7.81 6.18 -12.73
CA TRP A 394 -7.51 6.61 -14.10
C TRP A 394 -6.31 5.86 -14.68
N LYS A 395 -5.23 5.69 -13.93
CA LYS A 395 -4.08 4.87 -14.37
C LYS A 395 -4.44 3.38 -14.54
N TRP A 396 -5.40 2.90 -13.76
CA TRP A 396 -5.95 1.55 -13.94
C TRP A 396 -6.81 1.45 -15.20
N LYS A 397 -7.54 2.52 -15.54
CA LYS A 397 -8.30 2.70 -16.78
C LYS A 397 -7.38 2.67 -18.01
N ALA A 398 -6.24 3.33 -17.96
CA ALA A 398 -5.29 3.41 -19.07
C ALA A 398 -4.53 2.10 -19.34
N GLY A 399 -4.82 1.00 -18.65
CA GLY A 399 -4.21 -0.30 -18.92
C GLY A 399 -2.69 -0.32 -18.73
N ALA A 400 -2.15 0.62 -17.95
CA ALA A 400 -0.72 0.77 -17.71
C ALA A 400 -0.18 -0.42 -16.92
N TYR A 401 -0.06 -1.57 -17.58
CA TYR A 401 0.94 -2.57 -17.28
C TYR A 401 2.32 -2.02 -17.68
N PRO A 402 3.37 -2.42 -17.02
CA PRO A 402 4.57 -1.65 -16.78
C PRO A 402 5.27 -1.24 -18.07
N HIS A 403 5.08 -0.03 -18.52
CA HIS A 403 6.04 0.69 -19.34
C HIS A 403 6.00 2.17 -18.98
N GLU A 404 7.17 2.69 -18.77
CA GLU A 404 7.58 4.01 -18.43
C GLU A 404 7.05 5.03 -19.44
N THR A 405 6.03 5.80 -19.11
CA THR A 405 5.92 7.16 -19.66
C THR A 405 5.01 7.97 -18.77
N GLY A 406 5.49 9.11 -18.33
CA GLY A 406 4.72 10.07 -17.55
C GLY A 406 3.48 10.52 -18.33
N CYS A 407 2.31 10.23 -17.82
CA CYS A 407 1.05 10.65 -18.41
C CYS A 407 0.86 12.16 -18.23
N SER A 408 1.05 12.92 -19.30
CA SER A 408 0.82 14.38 -19.35
C SER A 408 -0.64 14.79 -19.16
N THR A 409 -1.60 13.88 -19.31
CA THR A 409 -3.04 14.12 -19.22
C THR A 409 -3.62 14.08 -17.81
N CYS A 410 -2.85 13.66 -16.78
CA CYS A 410 -3.32 13.70 -15.40
C CYS A 410 -3.46 15.13 -14.82
N LYS A 411 -3.08 16.17 -15.55
CA LYS A 411 -3.09 17.56 -15.08
C LYS A 411 -4.38 18.33 -15.34
N SER A 412 -5.38 17.77 -16.01
CA SER A 412 -6.51 18.53 -16.53
C SER A 412 -7.92 18.05 -16.17
N LEU A 413 -8.13 17.52 -14.97
CA LEU A 413 -9.50 17.35 -14.47
C LEU A 413 -9.81 18.45 -13.45
N PRO A 414 -10.87 19.27 -13.66
CA PRO A 414 -11.25 20.32 -12.73
C PRO A 414 -11.70 19.71 -11.41
N GLN A 415 -11.13 20.17 -10.32
CA GLN A 415 -11.46 19.81 -8.94
C GLN A 415 -12.91 20.10 -8.58
N ALA A 416 -13.52 21.08 -9.25
CA ALA A 416 -14.88 21.55 -9.02
C ALA A 416 -15.99 20.49 -9.24
N ALA A 417 -15.81 19.56 -10.16
CA ALA A 417 -16.83 18.56 -10.46
C ALA A 417 -16.96 17.43 -9.41
N PHE A 418 -16.00 17.33 -8.51
CA PHE A 418 -15.96 16.28 -7.46
C PHE A 418 -16.55 16.80 -6.15
N ASP A 419 -16.37 18.07 -5.84
CA ASP A 419 -16.87 18.70 -4.61
C ASP A 419 -18.40 18.85 -4.60
N GLU A 420 -19.03 19.06 -5.77
CA GLU A 420 -20.49 19.18 -5.88
C GLU A 420 -21.25 17.88 -5.58
N ARG A 421 -20.63 16.71 -5.74
CA ARG A 421 -21.29 15.42 -5.45
C ARG A 421 -21.19 14.98 -3.98
N LEU A 422 -20.19 15.46 -3.26
CA LEU A 422 -20.04 15.14 -1.82
C LEU A 422 -20.95 16.00 -0.94
N THR A 423 -21.26 17.23 -1.36
CA THR A 423 -22.16 18.11 -0.62
C THR A 423 -23.64 17.75 -0.77
N ARG A 424 -24.03 17.01 -1.80
CA ARG A 424 -25.42 16.54 -1.99
C ARG A 424 -25.79 15.25 -1.25
N SER A 425 -24.83 14.58 -0.60
CA SER A 425 -25.10 13.34 0.16
C SER A 425 -25.16 13.53 1.68
N THR A 426 -25.09 14.77 2.17
CA THR A 426 -25.15 15.12 3.61
C THR A 426 -26.28 16.06 3.98
N THR A 427 -27.30 16.17 3.12
CA THR A 427 -28.59 16.79 3.46
C THR A 427 -29.71 15.76 3.39
#